data_0c4ccb76caac1bb61cbff36933cb44ea
#
_entry.id   0c4ccb76caac1bb61cbff36933cb44ea
#
_cell.length_a   1.000
_cell.length_b   1.000
_cell.length_c   1.000
_cell.angle_alpha   90.00
_cell.angle_beta   90.00
_cell.angle_gamma   90.00
#
_symmetry.space_group_name_H-M   'P 1'
#
loop_
_entity.id
_entity.type
_entity.pdbx_description
1 polymer ?
#
loop_
_entity_poly.entity_id
_entity_poly.type
_entity_poly.pdbx_seq_one_letter_code
_entity_poly.pdbx_strand_id
1 'polypeptide(L)'
;MSDLGIFIDESGDVGSNSEFYLITMILHDQASSIEQQEQKLCYDLDLLDVHSEEAVHSGPIVRKEDEWRDVDLEKRRKVFFKMFSFVRLCPISYKTFSVRKRECADRFALRGRLANELGSFL
;
A
#
# COMPACT_ATOMS: atom_id res chain seq x y z
N MET A 1 -23.76 -2.28 15.57
CA MET A 1 -22.33 -2.64 15.55
C MET A 1 -21.81 -2.48 14.12
N SER A 2 -20.79 -1.68 13.91
CA SER A 2 -20.20 -1.53 12.58
C SER A 2 -19.21 -2.65 12.31
N ASP A 3 -19.09 -3.02 11.03
CA ASP A 3 -18.11 -4.00 10.61
C ASP A 3 -16.74 -3.35 10.42
N LEU A 4 -15.70 -4.05 10.82
CA LEU A 4 -14.32 -3.64 10.62
C LEU A 4 -13.76 -4.36 9.41
N GLY A 5 -13.37 -3.58 8.40
CA GLY A 5 -12.65 -4.10 7.25
C GLY A 5 -11.16 -4.21 7.57
N ILE A 6 -10.57 -5.35 7.28
CA ILE A 6 -9.14 -5.59 7.46
C ILE A 6 -8.55 -5.97 6.11
N PHE A 7 -7.59 -5.16 5.65
CA PHE A 7 -6.90 -5.36 4.37
C PHE A 7 -5.42 -5.57 4.65
N ILE A 8 -4.87 -6.63 4.11
CA ILE A 8 -3.47 -7.00 4.35
C ILE A 8 -2.76 -7.08 3.01
N ASP A 9 -1.62 -6.42 2.93
CA ASP A 9 -0.73 -6.49 1.77
C ASP A 9 0.70 -6.70 2.23
N GLU A 10 1.48 -7.34 1.40
CA GLU A 10 2.87 -7.66 1.70
C GLU A 10 3.80 -6.95 0.71
N SER A 11 4.96 -6.55 1.19
CA SER A 11 6.00 -5.89 0.42
C SER A 11 7.35 -6.51 0.76
N GLY A 12 8.19 -6.56 -0.23
CA GLY A 12 9.45 -7.26 -0.15
C GLY A 12 9.27 -8.73 -0.52
N ASP A 13 10.28 -9.27 -1.15
CA ASP A 13 10.30 -10.64 -1.60
C ASP A 13 10.70 -11.57 -0.45
N VAL A 14 10.17 -12.78 -0.41
CA VAL A 14 10.70 -13.84 0.48
C VAL A 14 12.06 -14.37 -0.01
N GLY A 15 12.51 -13.95 -1.20
CA GLY A 15 13.83 -14.24 -1.73
C GLY A 15 14.93 -13.34 -1.16
N SER A 16 16.06 -13.27 -1.85
CA SER A 16 17.28 -12.59 -1.39
C SER A 16 17.40 -11.12 -1.79
N ASN A 17 16.43 -10.59 -2.55
CA ASN A 17 16.56 -9.28 -3.20
C ASN A 17 16.30 -8.07 -2.28
N SER A 18 15.70 -8.29 -1.12
CA SER A 18 15.46 -7.23 -0.13
C SER A 18 15.85 -7.69 1.26
N GLU A 19 16.31 -6.75 2.08
CA GLU A 19 16.72 -7.02 3.46
C GLU A 19 15.54 -7.29 4.37
N PHE A 20 14.41 -6.66 4.11
CA PHE A 20 13.22 -6.72 4.94
C PHE A 20 12.05 -7.35 4.21
N TYR A 21 11.21 -8.04 4.97
CA TYR A 21 9.88 -8.44 4.56
C TYR A 21 8.87 -7.63 5.36
N LEU A 22 7.91 -7.01 4.69
CA LEU A 22 6.93 -6.12 5.30
C LEU A 22 5.52 -6.65 5.08
N ILE A 23 4.70 -6.56 6.12
CA ILE A 23 3.25 -6.71 6.00
C ILE A 23 2.60 -5.44 6.52
N THR A 24 1.73 -4.85 5.73
CA THR A 24 0.92 -3.71 6.16
C THR A 24 -0.53 -4.14 6.29
N MET A 25 -1.11 -3.84 7.43
CA MET A 25 -2.51 -4.09 7.71
C MET A 25 -3.24 -2.76 7.77
N ILE A 26 -4.31 -2.62 7.00
CA ILE A 26 -5.18 -1.44 6.99
C ILE A 26 -6.49 -1.82 7.66
N LEU A 27 -6.91 -1.00 8.61
CA LEU A 27 -8.15 -1.17 9.35
C LEU A 27 -9.12 -0.07 8.96
N HIS A 28 -10.29 -0.44 8.50
CA HIS A 28 -11.33 0.50 8.08
C HIS A 28 -12.64 0.15 8.76
N ASP A 29 -13.19 1.08 9.55
CA ASP A 29 -14.55 0.97 10.05
C ASP A 29 -15.53 1.18 8.89
N GLN A 30 -16.28 0.14 8.54
CA GLN A 30 -17.19 0.15 7.39
C GLN A 30 -18.35 1.14 7.55
N ALA A 31 -18.61 1.63 8.76
CA ALA A 31 -19.57 2.72 8.98
C ALA A 31 -19.07 4.07 8.48
N SER A 32 -17.75 4.22 8.31
CA SER A 32 -17.11 5.44 7.78
C SER A 32 -16.87 5.30 6.29
N SER A 33 -17.59 6.07 5.47
CA SER A 33 -17.46 6.03 4.02
C SER A 33 -16.17 6.71 3.55
N ILE A 34 -15.53 6.14 2.53
CA ILE A 34 -14.40 6.74 1.81
C ILE A 34 -14.80 7.25 0.43
N GLU A 35 -16.09 7.27 0.13
CA GLU A 35 -16.61 7.60 -1.20
C GLU A 35 -16.18 8.99 -1.66
N GLN A 36 -16.25 9.99 -0.78
CA GLN A 36 -15.83 11.36 -1.11
C GLN A 36 -14.34 11.42 -1.45
N GLN A 37 -13.52 10.71 -0.70
CA GLN A 37 -12.08 10.65 -0.93
C GLN A 37 -11.76 9.95 -2.26
N GLU A 38 -12.47 8.86 -2.57
CA GLU A 38 -12.33 8.16 -3.86
C GLU A 38 -12.72 9.07 -5.03
N GLN A 39 -13.85 9.76 -4.93
CA GLN A 39 -14.32 10.68 -5.97
C GLN A 39 -13.31 11.80 -6.20
N LYS A 40 -12.75 12.36 -5.13
CA LYS A 40 -11.72 13.39 -5.22
C LYS A 40 -10.46 12.86 -5.90
N LEU A 41 -10.00 11.68 -5.53
CA LEU A 41 -8.82 11.08 -6.15
C LEU A 41 -9.05 10.82 -7.64
N CYS A 42 -10.18 10.27 -8.02
CA CYS A 42 -10.52 10.03 -9.42
C CYS A 42 -10.53 11.34 -10.21
N TYR A 43 -11.14 12.39 -9.68
CA TYR A 43 -11.15 13.70 -10.28
C TYR A 43 -9.74 14.27 -10.46
N ASP A 44 -8.93 14.21 -9.43
CA ASP A 44 -7.55 14.71 -9.45
C ASP A 44 -6.68 13.94 -10.46
N LEU A 45 -6.85 12.62 -10.55
CA LEU A 45 -6.14 11.79 -11.52
C LEU A 45 -6.58 12.07 -12.95
N ASP A 46 -7.87 12.26 -13.17
CA ASP A 46 -8.41 12.65 -14.49
C ASP A 46 -7.79 13.97 -14.99
N LEU A 47 -7.63 14.94 -14.11
CA LEU A 47 -6.97 16.21 -14.45
C LEU A 47 -5.50 16.03 -14.84
N LEU A 48 -4.88 14.95 -14.40
CA LEU A 48 -3.49 14.61 -14.73
C LEU A 48 -3.38 13.60 -15.88
N ASP A 49 -4.49 13.35 -16.59
CA ASP A 49 -4.56 12.34 -17.65
C ASP A 49 -4.19 10.92 -17.20
N VAL A 50 -4.57 10.58 -15.98
CA VAL A 50 -4.40 9.22 -15.45
C VAL A 50 -5.77 8.55 -15.40
N HIS A 51 -6.09 7.81 -16.46
CA HIS A 51 -7.35 7.09 -16.59
C HIS A 51 -7.05 5.60 -16.47
N SER A 52 -6.99 5.10 -15.28
CA SER A 52 -6.74 3.67 -15.06
C SER A 52 -8.03 2.99 -14.60
N GLU A 53 -8.50 2.03 -15.37
CA GLU A 53 -9.53 1.09 -14.93
C GLU A 53 -8.95 0.07 -13.95
N GLU A 54 -7.63 -0.05 -13.92
CA GLU A 54 -6.89 -0.91 -13.01
C GLU A 54 -6.36 -0.13 -11.82
N ALA A 55 -5.97 -0.84 -10.79
CA ALA A 55 -5.38 -0.24 -9.61
C ALA A 55 -4.07 0.49 -9.93
N VAL A 56 -3.92 1.70 -9.38
CA VAL A 56 -2.68 2.47 -9.52
C VAL A 56 -1.70 2.03 -8.44
N HIS A 57 -0.51 1.62 -8.87
CA HIS A 57 0.54 1.13 -7.97
C HIS A 57 1.66 2.16 -7.82
N SER A 58 2.07 2.43 -6.57
CA SER A 58 3.11 3.40 -6.28
C SER A 58 4.51 2.98 -6.75
N GLY A 59 4.79 1.68 -6.73
CA GLY A 59 6.09 1.15 -7.14
C GLY A 59 6.51 1.57 -8.55
N PRO A 60 5.73 1.25 -9.59
CA PRO A 60 6.02 1.65 -10.95
C PRO A 60 6.15 3.17 -11.13
N ILE A 61 5.35 3.97 -10.42
CA ILE A 61 5.43 5.44 -10.46
C ILE A 61 6.79 5.91 -9.95
N VAL A 62 7.24 5.37 -8.83
CA VAL A 62 8.51 5.76 -8.19
C VAL A 62 9.70 5.28 -9.02
N ARG A 63 9.66 4.04 -9.49
CA ARG A 63 10.77 3.43 -10.21
C ARG A 63 10.79 3.71 -11.71
N LYS A 64 9.77 4.41 -12.23
CA LYS A 64 9.64 4.74 -13.66
C LYS A 64 9.55 3.46 -14.52
N GLU A 65 8.67 2.57 -14.12
CA GLU A 65 8.45 1.26 -14.77
C GLU A 65 7.10 1.22 -15.49
N ASP A 66 6.93 0.24 -16.36
CA ASP A 66 5.69 -0.06 -17.08
C ASP A 66 5.13 1.17 -17.81
N GLU A 67 3.88 1.49 -17.60
CA GLU A 67 3.20 2.65 -18.21
C GLU A 67 3.80 4.00 -17.79
N TRP A 68 4.61 4.03 -16.74
CA TRP A 68 5.26 5.24 -16.22
C TRP A 68 6.65 5.47 -16.79
N ARG A 69 7.12 4.60 -17.67
CA ARG A 69 8.48 4.63 -18.22
C ARG A 69 8.80 5.94 -18.93
N ASP A 70 7.85 6.45 -19.71
CA ASP A 70 8.02 7.66 -20.52
C ASP A 70 7.36 8.89 -19.89
N VAL A 71 6.90 8.78 -18.64
CA VAL A 71 6.26 9.88 -17.92
C VAL A 71 7.31 10.65 -17.14
N ASP A 72 7.29 11.99 -17.27
CA ASP A 72 8.28 12.86 -16.61
C ASP A 72 8.14 12.83 -15.08
N LEU A 73 9.20 13.27 -14.41
CA LEU A 73 9.27 13.24 -12.95
C LEU A 73 8.21 14.15 -12.30
N GLU A 74 7.93 15.30 -12.88
CA GLU A 74 6.96 16.24 -12.32
C GLU A 74 5.57 15.64 -12.29
N LYS A 75 5.13 15.03 -13.39
CA LYS A 75 3.83 14.36 -13.45
C LYS A 75 3.76 13.18 -12.48
N ARG A 76 4.80 12.36 -12.43
CA ARG A 76 4.86 11.22 -11.50
C ARG A 76 4.77 11.66 -10.04
N ARG A 77 5.45 12.76 -9.68
CA ARG A 77 5.35 13.36 -8.33
C ARG A 77 3.93 13.82 -8.03
N LYS A 78 3.29 14.51 -8.96
CA LYS A 78 1.92 14.99 -8.76
C LYS A 78 0.96 13.82 -8.52
N VAL A 79 1.04 12.78 -9.31
CA VAL A 79 0.20 11.58 -9.12
C VAL A 79 0.47 10.94 -7.77
N PHE A 80 1.73 10.75 -7.40
CA PHE A 80 2.10 10.17 -6.12
C PHE A 80 1.53 10.98 -4.94
N PHE A 81 1.64 12.31 -5.00
CA PHE A 81 1.10 13.17 -3.95
C PHE A 81 -0.42 13.11 -3.85
N LYS A 82 -1.12 12.95 -4.97
CA LYS A 82 -2.58 12.78 -4.95
C LYS A 82 -2.96 11.46 -4.26
N MET A 83 -2.26 10.39 -4.56
CA MET A 83 -2.45 9.10 -3.89
C MET A 83 -2.15 9.20 -2.39
N PHE A 84 -1.07 9.84 -2.02
CA PHE A 84 -0.68 10.05 -0.63
C PHE A 84 -1.74 10.88 0.12
N SER A 85 -2.24 11.94 -0.49
CA SER A 85 -3.30 12.77 0.08
C SER A 85 -4.59 11.98 0.30
N PHE A 86 -4.94 11.11 -0.65
CA PHE A 86 -6.08 10.20 -0.51
C PHE A 86 -5.95 9.33 0.75
N VAL A 87 -4.81 8.68 0.92
CA VAL A 87 -4.57 7.83 2.10
C VAL A 87 -4.67 8.64 3.39
N ARG A 88 -4.10 9.84 3.42
CA ARG A 88 -4.14 10.71 4.60
C ARG A 88 -5.55 11.17 4.99
N LEU A 89 -6.41 11.36 3.99
CA LEU A 89 -7.78 11.86 4.22
C LEU A 89 -8.78 10.75 4.49
N CYS A 90 -8.43 9.49 4.21
CA CYS A 90 -9.31 8.37 4.50
C CYS A 90 -9.38 8.09 6.01
N PRO A 91 -10.58 7.78 6.52
CA PRO A 91 -10.75 7.41 7.93
C PRO A 91 -10.29 5.95 8.16
N ILE A 92 -8.99 5.73 8.05
CA ILE A 92 -8.36 4.42 8.21
C ILE A 92 -7.26 4.49 9.25
N SER A 93 -6.96 3.34 9.82
CA SER A 93 -5.76 3.12 10.63
C SER A 93 -4.89 2.08 9.94
N TYR A 94 -3.59 2.12 10.17
CA TYR A 94 -2.71 1.12 9.60
C TYR A 94 -1.60 0.74 10.56
N LYS A 95 -1.09 -0.46 10.38
CA LYS A 95 0.06 -0.98 11.11
C LYS A 95 0.95 -1.74 10.15
N THR A 96 2.23 -1.46 10.17
CA THR A 96 3.23 -2.18 9.37
C THR A 96 4.10 -3.01 10.30
N PHE A 97 4.25 -4.27 9.95
CA PHE A 97 5.15 -5.21 10.61
C PHE A 97 6.33 -5.48 9.69
N SER A 98 7.55 -5.35 10.21
CA SER A 98 8.76 -5.60 9.43
C SER A 98 9.58 -6.70 10.09
N VAL A 99 10.12 -7.57 9.28
CA VAL A 99 11.03 -8.63 9.71
C VAL A 99 12.29 -8.56 8.86
N ARG A 100 13.44 -8.53 9.53
CA ARG A 100 14.73 -8.58 8.86
C ARG A 100 15.00 -10.04 8.47
N LYS A 101 15.14 -10.30 7.19
CA LYS A 101 15.25 -11.66 6.67
C LYS A 101 16.44 -12.44 7.21
N ARG A 102 17.57 -11.77 7.45
CA ARG A 102 18.78 -12.41 8.00
C ARG A 102 18.60 -12.97 9.41
N GLU A 103 17.58 -12.51 10.13
CA GLU A 103 17.25 -12.99 11.48
C GLU A 103 16.41 -14.26 11.46
N CYS A 104 15.98 -14.69 10.26
CA CYS A 104 15.17 -15.88 10.07
C CYS A 104 16.00 -16.94 9.32
N ALA A 105 15.96 -18.18 9.82
CA ALA A 105 16.73 -19.28 9.25
C ALA A 105 16.28 -19.62 7.82
N ASP A 106 15.00 -19.52 7.55
CA ASP A 106 14.42 -19.83 6.25
C ASP A 106 13.08 -19.09 6.06
N ARG A 107 12.50 -19.32 4.89
CA ARG A 107 11.19 -18.77 4.50
C ARG A 107 10.07 -19.17 5.46
N PHE A 108 10.16 -20.36 6.03
CA PHE A 108 9.16 -20.89 6.96
C PHE A 108 9.19 -20.16 8.30
N ALA A 109 10.39 -19.91 8.83
CA ALA A 109 10.59 -19.13 10.06
C ALA A 109 10.11 -17.68 9.89
N LEU A 110 10.37 -17.09 8.73
CA LEU A 110 9.92 -15.74 8.40
C LEU A 110 8.39 -15.64 8.45
N ARG A 111 7.69 -16.55 7.81
CA ARG A 111 6.23 -16.57 7.79
C ARG A 111 5.65 -16.80 9.19
N GLY A 112 6.24 -17.70 9.94
CA GLY A 112 5.83 -17.97 11.32
C GLY A 112 5.95 -16.75 12.22
N ARG A 113 7.06 -16.03 12.11
CA ARG A 113 7.29 -14.80 12.87
C ARG A 113 6.28 -13.71 12.52
N LEU A 114 5.98 -13.50 11.24
CA LEU A 114 4.98 -12.54 10.80
C LEU A 114 3.58 -12.92 11.27
N ALA A 115 3.23 -14.21 11.22
CA ALA A 115 1.94 -14.69 11.73
C ALA A 115 1.79 -14.42 13.22
N ASN A 116 2.85 -14.63 14.01
CA ASN A 116 2.83 -14.35 15.44
C ASN A 116 2.69 -12.85 15.73
N GLU A 117 3.37 -12.01 14.98
CA GLU A 117 3.28 -10.55 15.12
C GLU A 117 1.85 -10.05 14.83
N LEU A 118 1.25 -10.53 13.75
CA LEU A 118 -0.13 -10.21 13.39
C LEU A 118 -1.11 -10.71 14.45
N GLY A 119 -0.95 -11.94 14.92
CA GLY A 119 -1.80 -12.52 15.94
C GLY A 119 -1.74 -11.77 17.25
N SER A 120 -0.56 -11.29 17.64
CA SER A 120 -0.38 -10.50 18.86
C SER A 120 -1.02 -9.11 18.76
N PHE A 121 -1.09 -8.56 17.57
CA PHE A 121 -1.73 -7.26 17.34
C PHE A 121 -3.26 -7.37 17.35
N LEU A 122 -3.80 -8.42 16.79
CA LEU A 122 -5.26 -8.65 16.73
C LEU A 122 -5.80 -9.11 18.08
#